data_9cfd6af4842dfc17dd62fb94a8929223
#
_entry.id   9cfd6af4842dfc17dd62fb94a8929223
#
_cell.length_a   1.000
_cell.length_b   1.000
_cell.length_c   1.000
_cell.angle_alpha   90.00
_cell.angle_beta   90.00
_cell.angle_gamma   90.00
#
_symmetry.space_group_name_H-M   'P 1'
#
loop_
_entity.id
_entity.type
_entity.pdbx_description
1 polymer ?
#
loop_
_entity_poly.entity_id
_entity_poly.type
_entity_poly.pdbx_seq_one_letter_code
_entity_poly.pdbx_strand_id
1 'polypeptide(L)'
;MSRAKKNKRIKRIVDAGMTAFLLLLMAYQVTGEALHEWIGMGMTALVILHQILNRKWYTALFKGKYNPYRIVTTALNILLLFCFALTAFCGMSMSGYAVPFLYGMAPVFFVRRMHLSLSHWSFVLMGLHLGMHIPAMAVGLKLKEKTKAAFACVFTCIGGVGLWLFVRNGMPNYLFFRVPFAFLDYDKAGWLVFLENLLMLFFWGLIGTQIAQICRNTVGKAEKKKNRLMPAVIILASVIIGGALMLLLPGADALSSF
;
A
#
# COMPACT_ATOMS: atom_id res chain seq x y z
N MET A 1 -25.99 -15.80 14.59
CA MET A 1 -25.15 -15.41 13.43
C MET A 1 -24.35 -16.63 12.99
N SER A 2 -24.43 -17.05 11.71
CA SER A 2 -23.75 -18.26 11.25
C SER A 2 -22.21 -18.13 11.38
N ARG A 3 -21.50 -19.24 11.65
CA ARG A 3 -20.03 -19.29 11.79
C ARG A 3 -19.30 -18.65 10.60
N ALA A 4 -19.85 -18.79 9.39
CA ALA A 4 -19.31 -18.19 8.17
C ALA A 4 -19.39 -16.65 8.18
N LYS A 5 -20.51 -16.07 8.65
CA LYS A 5 -20.67 -14.61 8.78
C LYS A 5 -19.72 -14.04 9.83
N LYS A 6 -19.52 -14.74 10.96
CA LYS A 6 -18.56 -14.35 12.01
C LYS A 6 -17.13 -14.30 11.47
N ASN A 7 -16.69 -15.34 10.76
CA ASN A 7 -15.34 -15.40 10.17
C ASN A 7 -15.10 -14.27 9.14
N LYS A 8 -16.10 -13.94 8.31
CA LYS A 8 -15.99 -12.84 7.34
C LYS A 8 -15.86 -11.48 8.04
N ARG A 9 -16.56 -11.27 9.16
CA ARG A 9 -16.45 -10.04 9.95
C ARG A 9 -15.06 -9.91 10.60
N ILE A 10 -14.54 -10.99 11.19
CA ILE A 10 -13.20 -11.01 11.80
C ILE A 10 -12.14 -10.65 10.75
N LYS A 11 -12.17 -11.27 9.57
CA LYS A 11 -11.23 -10.93 8.48
C LYS A 11 -11.24 -9.43 8.16
N ARG A 12 -12.41 -8.83 7.98
CA ARG A 12 -12.54 -7.40 7.68
C ARG A 12 -11.98 -6.51 8.79
N ILE A 13 -12.17 -6.89 10.06
CA ILE A 13 -11.62 -6.14 11.19
C ILE A 13 -10.10 -6.23 11.19
N VAL A 14 -9.53 -7.42 10.96
CA VAL A 14 -8.08 -7.61 10.87
C VAL A 14 -7.50 -6.83 9.70
N ASP A 15 -8.12 -6.88 8.51
CA ASP A 15 -7.67 -6.16 7.32
C ASP A 15 -7.71 -4.63 7.55
N ALA A 16 -8.77 -4.10 8.17
CA ALA A 16 -8.88 -2.69 8.53
C ALA A 16 -7.85 -2.30 9.60
N GLY A 17 -7.64 -3.15 10.60
CA GLY A 17 -6.61 -2.95 11.64
C GLY A 17 -5.20 -2.88 11.05
N MET A 18 -4.86 -3.80 10.13
CA MET A 18 -3.56 -3.76 9.44
C MET A 18 -3.37 -2.47 8.63
N THR A 19 -4.43 -1.99 7.95
CA THR A 19 -4.36 -0.72 7.20
C THR A 19 -4.14 0.46 8.14
N ALA A 20 -4.84 0.51 9.27
CA ALA A 20 -4.64 1.55 10.28
C ALA A 20 -3.23 1.51 10.88
N PHE A 21 -2.71 0.33 11.22
CA PHE A 21 -1.36 0.16 11.75
C PHE A 21 -0.30 0.54 10.72
N LEU A 22 -0.51 0.24 9.43
CA LEU A 22 0.39 0.68 8.37
C LEU A 22 0.52 2.21 8.34
N LEU A 23 -0.61 2.94 8.40
CA LEU A 23 -0.60 4.41 8.41
C LEU A 23 0.09 4.97 9.66
N LEU A 24 -0.10 4.35 10.83
CA LEU A 24 0.59 4.72 12.07
C LEU A 24 2.10 4.46 11.97
N LEU A 25 2.52 3.34 11.42
CA LEU A 25 3.92 2.99 11.22
C LEU A 25 4.61 3.93 10.23
N MET A 26 3.93 4.33 9.16
CA MET A 26 4.47 5.32 8.21
C MET A 26 4.53 6.74 8.79
N ALA A 27 3.82 7.01 9.86
CA ALA A 27 3.84 8.28 10.58
C ALA A 27 4.84 8.29 11.77
N TYR A 28 6.04 7.75 11.59
CA TYR A 28 7.08 7.62 12.62
C TYR A 28 7.37 8.92 13.37
N GLN A 29 7.41 10.07 12.66
CA GLN A 29 7.61 11.38 13.30
C GLN A 29 6.52 11.77 14.30
N VAL A 30 5.33 11.15 14.21
CA VAL A 30 4.20 11.37 15.13
C VAL A 30 4.19 10.32 16.24
N THR A 31 4.45 9.06 15.90
CA THR A 31 4.43 7.96 16.87
C THR A 31 5.68 7.91 17.75
N GLY A 32 6.82 8.33 17.22
CA GLY A 32 8.11 8.21 17.90
C GLY A 32 8.58 6.75 18.00
N GLU A 33 9.77 6.55 18.53
CA GLU A 33 10.47 5.27 18.50
C GLU A 33 9.72 4.18 19.29
N ALA A 34 9.45 4.41 20.57
CA ALA A 34 8.84 3.40 21.42
C ALA A 34 7.47 2.93 20.92
N LEU A 35 6.59 3.87 20.56
CA LEU A 35 5.25 3.52 20.08
C LEU A 35 5.31 2.86 18.69
N HIS A 36 6.23 3.30 17.81
CA HIS A 36 6.46 2.67 16.51
C HIS A 36 6.83 1.19 16.66
N GLU A 37 7.73 0.84 17.59
CA GLU A 37 8.12 -0.54 17.85
C GLU A 37 6.95 -1.40 18.33
N TRP A 38 6.16 -0.91 19.31
CA TRP A 38 4.99 -1.64 19.81
C TRP A 38 3.89 -1.81 18.75
N ILE A 39 3.64 -0.78 17.92
CA ILE A 39 2.72 -0.89 16.78
C ILE A 39 3.26 -1.88 15.76
N GLY A 40 4.59 -1.91 15.52
CA GLY A 40 5.23 -2.88 14.63
C GLY A 40 5.04 -4.33 15.11
N MET A 41 5.16 -4.58 16.41
CA MET A 41 4.84 -5.89 16.99
C MET A 41 3.37 -6.25 16.84
N GLY A 42 2.46 -5.29 17.11
CA GLY A 42 1.04 -5.46 16.88
C GLY A 42 0.70 -5.73 15.42
N MET A 43 1.34 -5.03 14.48
CA MET A 43 1.21 -5.29 13.04
C MET A 43 1.67 -6.70 12.69
N THR A 44 2.79 -7.15 13.24
CA THR A 44 3.31 -8.51 13.02
C THR A 44 2.32 -9.57 13.50
N ALA A 45 1.73 -9.38 14.68
CA ALA A 45 0.68 -10.26 15.20
C ALA A 45 -0.57 -10.27 14.30
N LEU A 46 -1.00 -9.11 13.81
CA LEU A 46 -2.14 -9.00 12.88
C LEU A 46 -1.85 -9.68 11.55
N VAL A 47 -0.64 -9.55 11.00
CA VAL A 47 -0.25 -10.24 9.75
C VAL A 47 -0.26 -11.75 9.96
N ILE A 48 0.29 -12.27 11.06
CA ILE A 48 0.22 -13.71 11.38
C ILE A 48 -1.24 -14.18 11.45
N LEU A 49 -2.09 -13.44 12.15
CA LEU A 49 -3.51 -13.74 12.23
C LEU A 49 -4.20 -13.70 10.85
N HIS A 50 -3.88 -12.70 10.03
CA HIS A 50 -4.36 -12.60 8.65
C HIS A 50 -3.97 -13.85 7.83
N GLN A 51 -2.72 -14.31 7.92
CA GLN A 51 -2.25 -15.51 7.23
C GLN A 51 -3.00 -16.77 7.69
N ILE A 52 -3.19 -16.93 9.01
CA ILE A 52 -3.95 -18.05 9.59
C ILE A 52 -5.40 -18.05 9.09
N LEU A 53 -6.06 -16.89 9.11
CA LEU A 53 -7.44 -16.73 8.63
C LEU A 53 -7.56 -17.01 7.12
N ASN A 54 -6.51 -16.79 6.35
CA ASN A 54 -6.46 -16.97 4.90
C ASN A 54 -5.69 -18.23 4.46
N ARG A 55 -5.41 -19.17 5.38
CA ARG A 55 -4.62 -20.39 5.11
C ARG A 55 -5.06 -21.21 3.89
N LYS A 56 -6.33 -21.12 3.49
CA LYS A 56 -6.84 -21.79 2.27
C LYS A 56 -6.19 -21.26 1.01
N TRP A 57 -5.64 -20.05 1.01
CA TRP A 57 -4.90 -19.48 -0.11
C TRP A 57 -3.64 -20.31 -0.43
N TYR A 58 -2.89 -20.74 0.58
CA TYR A 58 -1.70 -21.58 0.41
C TYR A 58 -2.02 -22.91 -0.26
N THR A 59 -3.08 -23.58 0.16
CA THR A 59 -3.51 -24.85 -0.45
C THR A 59 -4.05 -24.65 -1.87
N ALA A 60 -4.52 -23.45 -2.20
CA ALA A 60 -5.01 -23.12 -3.52
C ALA A 60 -3.87 -22.78 -4.50
N LEU A 61 -2.66 -22.41 -4.03
CA LEU A 61 -1.54 -22.03 -4.90
C LEU A 61 -1.22 -23.08 -5.96
N PHE A 62 -1.30 -24.36 -5.60
CA PHE A 62 -0.94 -25.47 -6.48
C PHE A 62 -2.14 -26.09 -7.20
N LYS A 63 -3.34 -25.48 -7.11
CA LYS A 63 -4.58 -26.05 -7.67
C LYS A 63 -5.21 -25.11 -8.71
N GLY A 64 -5.79 -25.71 -9.75
CA GLY A 64 -6.58 -25.00 -10.76
C GLY A 64 -5.76 -24.21 -11.77
N LYS A 65 -6.45 -23.59 -12.74
CA LYS A 65 -5.82 -22.80 -13.81
C LYS A 65 -5.48 -21.40 -13.33
N TYR A 66 -4.31 -20.90 -13.76
CA TYR A 66 -3.87 -19.54 -13.51
C TYR A 66 -4.32 -18.62 -14.64
N ASN A 67 -5.18 -17.66 -14.30
CA ASN A 67 -5.52 -16.54 -15.16
C ASN A 67 -4.66 -15.31 -14.82
N PRO A 68 -4.58 -14.28 -15.68
CA PRO A 68 -3.75 -13.09 -15.44
C PRO A 68 -4.00 -12.42 -14.08
N TYR A 69 -5.25 -12.28 -13.64
CA TYR A 69 -5.59 -11.72 -12.35
C TYR A 69 -5.00 -12.55 -11.19
N ARG A 70 -5.10 -13.86 -11.28
CA ARG A 70 -4.57 -14.77 -10.26
C ARG A 70 -3.04 -14.75 -10.22
N ILE A 71 -2.38 -14.68 -11.38
CA ILE A 71 -0.92 -14.58 -11.47
C ILE A 71 -0.44 -13.31 -10.76
N VAL A 72 -0.99 -12.15 -11.14
CA VAL A 72 -0.60 -10.85 -10.56
C VAL A 72 -0.89 -10.80 -9.05
N THR A 73 -2.07 -11.25 -8.64
CA THR A 73 -2.45 -11.24 -7.21
C THR A 73 -1.55 -12.16 -6.39
N THR A 74 -1.21 -13.34 -6.92
CA THR A 74 -0.32 -14.29 -6.24
C THR A 74 1.09 -13.73 -6.12
N ALA A 75 1.64 -13.18 -7.21
CA ALA A 75 2.97 -12.56 -7.19
C ALA A 75 3.03 -11.38 -6.20
N LEU A 76 2.01 -10.51 -6.22
CA LEU A 76 1.90 -9.38 -5.30
C LEU A 76 1.84 -9.84 -3.84
N ASN A 77 1.05 -10.88 -3.53
CA ASN A 77 0.92 -11.41 -2.17
C ASN A 77 2.23 -12.01 -1.65
N ILE A 78 2.95 -12.76 -2.50
CA ILE A 78 4.26 -13.35 -2.15
C ILE A 78 5.27 -12.23 -1.90
N LEU A 79 5.34 -11.24 -2.80
CA LEU A 79 6.28 -10.13 -2.68
C LEU A 79 5.98 -9.29 -1.43
N LEU A 80 4.71 -8.98 -1.17
CA LEU A 80 4.29 -8.23 0.02
C LEU A 80 4.65 -8.99 1.30
N LEU A 81 4.37 -10.30 1.37
CA LEU A 81 4.69 -11.12 2.53
C LEU A 81 6.22 -11.16 2.77
N PHE A 82 7.01 -11.30 1.71
CA PHE A 82 8.47 -11.30 1.77
C PHE A 82 9.01 -9.95 2.27
N CYS A 83 8.60 -8.83 1.64
CA CYS A 83 9.01 -7.50 2.07
C CYS A 83 8.61 -7.24 3.53
N PHE A 84 7.38 -7.61 3.92
CA PHE A 84 6.91 -7.43 5.28
C PHE A 84 7.73 -8.26 6.29
N ALA A 85 7.99 -9.53 6.01
CA ALA A 85 8.76 -10.40 6.90
C ALA A 85 10.19 -9.86 7.13
N LEU A 86 10.84 -9.40 6.06
CA LEU A 86 12.16 -8.77 6.17
C LEU A 86 12.11 -7.43 6.91
N THR A 87 11.08 -6.61 6.67
CA THR A 87 10.88 -5.34 7.41
C THR A 87 10.73 -5.60 8.91
N ALA A 88 9.92 -6.61 9.28
CA ALA A 88 9.71 -7.00 10.68
C ALA A 88 11.01 -7.52 11.31
N PHE A 89 11.74 -8.40 10.61
CA PHE A 89 13.05 -8.88 11.07
C PHE A 89 14.05 -7.74 11.30
N CYS A 90 14.17 -6.83 10.33
CA CYS A 90 15.06 -5.67 10.46
C CYS A 90 14.62 -4.76 11.63
N GLY A 91 13.32 -4.52 11.79
CA GLY A 91 12.77 -3.74 12.90
C GLY A 91 13.08 -4.38 14.25
N MET A 92 12.84 -5.68 14.41
CA MET A 92 13.18 -6.42 15.65
C MET A 92 14.66 -6.39 15.97
N SER A 93 15.54 -6.47 14.94
CA SER A 93 17.00 -6.39 15.12
C SER A 93 17.50 -5.02 15.57
N MET A 94 16.66 -3.97 15.49
CA MET A 94 16.97 -2.61 15.95
C MET A 94 16.15 -2.21 17.18
N SER A 95 15.27 -3.09 17.68
CA SER A 95 14.31 -2.75 18.73
C SER A 95 15.00 -2.55 20.06
N GLY A 96 14.86 -1.34 20.63
CA GLY A 96 15.33 -1.00 21.96
C GLY A 96 14.27 -1.13 23.04
N TYR A 97 12.97 -1.12 22.69
CA TYR A 97 11.85 -1.09 23.64
C TYR A 97 11.01 -2.37 23.62
N ALA A 98 10.57 -2.84 22.45
CA ALA A 98 9.62 -3.94 22.38
C ALA A 98 10.28 -5.31 22.54
N VAL A 99 11.43 -5.52 21.90
CA VAL A 99 12.18 -6.79 21.92
C VAL A 99 13.70 -6.56 22.04
N PRO A 100 14.19 -5.90 23.11
CA PRO A 100 15.57 -5.47 23.25
C PRO A 100 16.59 -6.63 23.24
N PHE A 101 16.15 -7.86 23.56
CA PHE A 101 16.98 -9.06 23.52
C PHE A 101 17.33 -9.53 22.09
N LEU A 102 16.68 -8.98 21.06
CA LEU A 102 16.98 -9.20 19.65
C LEU A 102 17.88 -8.10 19.05
N TYR A 103 18.17 -7.07 19.82
CA TYR A 103 19.00 -5.95 19.36
C TYR A 103 20.39 -6.44 18.94
N GLY A 104 20.84 -6.01 17.75
CA GLY A 104 22.17 -6.35 17.24
C GLY A 104 22.30 -7.74 16.61
N MET A 105 21.20 -8.47 16.35
CA MET A 105 21.24 -9.74 15.60
C MET A 105 21.86 -9.58 14.21
N ALA A 106 21.86 -8.38 13.64
CA ALA A 106 22.52 -8.03 12.39
C ALA A 106 23.11 -6.60 12.49
N PRO A 107 24.09 -6.23 11.64
CA PRO A 107 24.70 -4.89 11.67
C PRO A 107 23.66 -3.78 11.57
N VAL A 108 23.56 -2.92 12.58
CA VAL A 108 22.49 -1.92 12.74
C VAL A 108 22.39 -0.98 11.53
N PHE A 109 23.53 -0.56 10.97
CA PHE A 109 23.54 0.29 9.77
C PHE A 109 22.86 -0.39 8.58
N PHE A 110 23.11 -1.67 8.37
CA PHE A 110 22.53 -2.44 7.27
C PHE A 110 21.03 -2.65 7.48
N VAL A 111 20.62 -3.15 8.66
CA VAL A 111 19.19 -3.41 8.93
C VAL A 111 18.36 -2.13 8.93
N ARG A 112 18.92 -0.98 9.34
CA ARG A 112 18.24 0.33 9.27
C ARG A 112 17.92 0.70 7.82
N ARG A 113 18.88 0.62 6.91
CA ARG A 113 18.67 0.91 5.49
C ARG A 113 17.67 -0.06 4.86
N MET A 114 17.78 -1.34 5.19
CA MET A 114 16.84 -2.37 4.72
C MET A 114 15.43 -2.12 5.24
N HIS A 115 15.28 -1.85 6.53
CA HIS A 115 13.98 -1.52 7.15
C HIS A 115 13.33 -0.34 6.46
N LEU A 116 14.09 0.73 6.25
CA LEU A 116 13.61 1.95 5.60
C LEU A 116 13.10 1.68 4.18
N SER A 117 13.87 1.00 3.35
CA SER A 117 13.46 0.70 1.98
C SER A 117 12.30 -0.31 1.93
N LEU A 118 12.38 -1.40 2.68
CA LEU A 118 11.36 -2.45 2.67
C LEU A 118 10.02 -1.98 3.26
N SER A 119 10.03 -1.09 4.25
CA SER A 119 8.79 -0.49 4.77
C SER A 119 8.08 0.36 3.72
N HIS A 120 8.82 1.14 2.93
CA HIS A 120 8.26 1.92 1.83
C HIS A 120 7.78 1.02 0.67
N TRP A 121 8.51 -0.05 0.33
CA TRP A 121 8.01 -1.06 -0.60
C TRP A 121 6.76 -1.76 -0.07
N SER A 122 6.73 -2.13 1.21
CA SER A 122 5.54 -2.72 1.84
C SER A 122 4.34 -1.78 1.77
N PHE A 123 4.54 -0.46 1.94
CA PHE A 123 3.50 0.55 1.79
C PHE A 123 2.93 0.59 0.37
N VAL A 124 3.78 0.64 -0.65
CA VAL A 124 3.37 0.61 -2.07
C VAL A 124 2.62 -0.68 -2.40
N LEU A 125 3.21 -1.83 -2.03
CA LEU A 125 2.63 -3.14 -2.31
C LEU A 125 1.30 -3.35 -1.57
N MET A 126 1.16 -2.82 -0.34
CA MET A 126 -0.11 -2.86 0.40
C MET A 126 -1.18 -2.02 -0.30
N GLY A 127 -0.85 -0.83 -0.78
CA GLY A 127 -1.76 -0.01 -1.58
C GLY A 127 -2.26 -0.76 -2.82
N LEU A 128 -1.34 -1.35 -3.58
CA LEU A 128 -1.66 -2.19 -4.73
C LEU A 128 -2.55 -3.38 -4.35
N HIS A 129 -2.19 -4.08 -3.25
CA HIS A 129 -2.95 -5.23 -2.75
C HIS A 129 -4.39 -4.87 -2.38
N LEU A 130 -4.58 -3.78 -1.63
CA LEU A 130 -5.91 -3.27 -1.29
C LEU A 130 -6.72 -2.95 -2.55
N GLY A 131 -6.09 -2.27 -3.51
CA GLY A 131 -6.70 -1.92 -4.79
C GLY A 131 -7.15 -3.12 -5.62
N MET A 132 -6.37 -4.20 -5.64
CA MET A 132 -6.73 -5.44 -6.35
C MET A 132 -8.05 -6.05 -5.85
N HIS A 133 -8.43 -5.81 -4.60
CA HIS A 133 -9.66 -6.36 -4.02
C HIS A 133 -10.89 -5.46 -4.22
N ILE A 134 -10.74 -4.16 -4.50
CA ILE A 134 -11.84 -3.19 -4.64
C ILE A 134 -12.86 -3.61 -5.73
N PRO A 135 -12.47 -4.03 -6.96
CA PRO A 135 -13.46 -4.40 -7.96
C PRO A 135 -14.37 -5.56 -7.56
N ALA A 136 -13.85 -6.50 -6.75
CA ALA A 136 -14.66 -7.60 -6.23
C ALA A 136 -15.68 -7.15 -5.18
N MET A 137 -15.37 -6.09 -4.43
CA MET A 137 -16.26 -5.52 -3.42
C MET A 137 -17.34 -4.63 -4.06
N ALA A 138 -17.03 -4.00 -5.19
CA ALA A 138 -17.91 -3.07 -5.91
C ALA A 138 -18.96 -3.76 -6.81
N VAL A 139 -18.86 -5.07 -7.04
CA VAL A 139 -19.75 -5.84 -7.96
C VAL A 139 -21.25 -5.71 -7.62
N GLY A 140 -21.63 -5.28 -6.42
CA GLY A 140 -23.03 -5.09 -6.03
C GLY A 140 -23.57 -3.65 -6.18
N LEU A 141 -22.71 -2.69 -6.50
CA LEU A 141 -23.09 -1.28 -6.57
C LEU A 141 -23.67 -0.93 -7.95
N LYS A 142 -24.99 -0.86 -8.04
CA LYS A 142 -25.72 -0.41 -9.24
C LYS A 142 -25.74 1.12 -9.31
N LEU A 143 -24.62 1.76 -9.68
CA LEU A 143 -24.55 3.21 -9.87
C LEU A 143 -24.93 3.60 -11.29
N LYS A 144 -25.63 4.75 -11.44
CA LYS A 144 -25.93 5.36 -12.74
C LYS A 144 -24.62 5.78 -13.43
N GLU A 145 -24.57 5.79 -14.76
CA GLU A 145 -23.34 6.09 -15.52
C GLU A 145 -22.78 7.49 -15.21
N LYS A 146 -23.64 8.51 -15.06
CA LYS A 146 -23.22 9.86 -14.64
C LYS A 146 -22.54 9.87 -13.26
N THR A 147 -23.08 9.09 -12.32
CA THR A 147 -22.52 8.96 -10.97
C THR A 147 -21.16 8.23 -11.01
N LYS A 148 -21.03 7.20 -11.83
CA LYS A 148 -19.73 6.51 -12.04
C LYS A 148 -18.68 7.45 -12.62
N ALA A 149 -19.04 8.27 -13.61
CA ALA A 149 -18.12 9.23 -14.21
C ALA A 149 -17.69 10.31 -13.20
N ALA A 150 -18.61 10.83 -12.38
CA ALA A 150 -18.29 11.78 -11.32
C ALA A 150 -17.34 11.18 -10.28
N PHE A 151 -17.61 9.96 -9.80
CA PHE A 151 -16.71 9.26 -8.89
C PHE A 151 -15.33 9.01 -9.53
N ALA A 152 -15.27 8.60 -10.81
CA ALA A 152 -14.01 8.41 -11.51
C ALA A 152 -13.19 9.70 -11.58
N CYS A 153 -13.83 10.84 -11.87
CA CYS A 153 -13.17 12.14 -11.89
C CYS A 153 -12.61 12.52 -10.51
N VAL A 154 -13.43 12.46 -9.46
CA VAL A 154 -13.00 12.78 -8.08
C VAL A 154 -11.85 11.87 -7.65
N PHE A 155 -11.96 10.57 -7.88
CA PHE A 155 -10.89 9.63 -7.51
C PHE A 155 -9.61 9.85 -8.30
N THR A 156 -9.70 10.25 -9.57
CA THR A 156 -8.53 10.61 -10.37
C THR A 156 -7.84 11.85 -9.81
N CYS A 157 -8.59 12.88 -9.43
CA CYS A 157 -8.02 14.08 -8.80
C CYS A 157 -7.32 13.75 -7.47
N ILE A 158 -7.98 12.99 -6.60
CA ILE A 158 -7.40 12.55 -5.32
C ILE A 158 -6.13 11.71 -5.58
N GLY A 159 -6.15 10.82 -6.57
CA GLY A 159 -4.99 10.02 -6.96
C GLY A 159 -3.84 10.87 -7.48
N GLY A 160 -4.13 11.94 -8.24
CA GLY A 160 -3.13 12.90 -8.70
C GLY A 160 -2.42 13.61 -7.54
N VAL A 161 -3.19 14.04 -6.53
CA VAL A 161 -2.63 14.60 -5.29
C VAL A 161 -1.77 13.57 -4.57
N GLY A 162 -2.23 12.31 -4.46
CA GLY A 162 -1.45 11.23 -3.84
C GLY A 162 -0.12 10.95 -4.55
N LEU A 163 -0.10 10.98 -5.89
CA LEU A 163 1.13 10.86 -6.67
C LEU A 163 2.09 12.03 -6.41
N TRP A 164 1.56 13.25 -6.44
CA TRP A 164 2.36 14.44 -6.16
C TRP A 164 2.99 14.38 -4.78
N LEU A 165 2.22 14.05 -3.74
CA LEU A 165 2.73 13.86 -2.38
C LEU A 165 3.79 12.76 -2.30
N PHE A 166 3.61 11.66 -3.02
CA PHE A 166 4.56 10.55 -3.08
C PHE A 166 5.94 10.99 -3.58
N VAL A 167 5.95 11.83 -4.62
CA VAL A 167 7.22 12.38 -5.16
C VAL A 167 7.75 13.49 -4.26
N ARG A 168 6.92 14.45 -3.85
CA ARG A 168 7.29 15.57 -2.98
C ARG A 168 7.92 15.12 -1.66
N ASN A 169 7.35 14.08 -1.02
CA ASN A 169 7.87 13.54 0.24
C ASN A 169 9.09 12.63 0.05
N GLY A 170 9.68 12.58 -1.16
CA GLY A 170 10.89 11.84 -1.43
C GLY A 170 10.75 10.31 -1.33
N MET A 171 9.52 9.77 -1.38
CA MET A 171 9.27 8.33 -1.29
C MET A 171 10.12 7.48 -2.27
N PRO A 172 10.37 7.90 -3.53
CA PRO A 172 11.25 7.16 -4.44
C PRO A 172 12.69 7.00 -3.92
N ASN A 173 13.21 7.96 -3.16
CA ASN A 173 14.56 7.89 -2.62
C ASN A 173 14.70 6.78 -1.56
N TYR A 174 13.66 6.57 -0.77
CA TYR A 174 13.60 5.47 0.21
C TYR A 174 13.48 4.11 -0.48
N LEU A 175 12.64 4.00 -1.51
CA LEU A 175 12.46 2.75 -2.26
C LEU A 175 13.77 2.24 -2.87
N PHE A 176 14.62 3.14 -3.39
CA PHE A 176 15.82 2.79 -4.14
C PHE A 176 17.12 2.99 -3.34
N PHE A 177 17.07 2.98 -2.01
CA PHE A 177 18.24 3.06 -1.11
C PHE A 177 19.10 4.33 -1.30
N ARG A 178 18.53 5.42 -1.84
CA ARG A 178 19.28 6.65 -2.11
C ARG A 178 19.58 7.45 -0.85
N VAL A 179 18.82 7.22 0.23
CA VAL A 179 18.99 7.90 1.52
C VAL A 179 19.23 6.88 2.63
N PRO A 180 20.17 7.14 3.57
CA PRO A 180 20.53 6.20 4.64
C PRO A 180 19.62 6.29 5.87
N PHE A 181 18.83 7.38 6.02
CA PHE A 181 17.92 7.62 7.16
C PHE A 181 16.70 8.40 6.71
N ALA A 182 15.64 8.36 7.53
CA ALA A 182 14.40 9.10 7.27
C ALA A 182 14.60 10.60 7.55
N PHE A 183 14.15 11.44 6.63
CA PHE A 183 13.99 12.87 6.88
C PHE A 183 12.64 13.11 7.55
N LEU A 184 12.67 13.66 8.76
CA LEU A 184 11.50 13.90 9.60
C LEU A 184 11.26 15.40 9.73
N ASP A 185 10.06 15.82 9.41
CA ASP A 185 9.60 17.21 9.54
C ASP A 185 8.72 17.31 10.79
N TYR A 186 9.31 17.66 11.91
CA TYR A 186 8.61 17.79 13.20
C TYR A 186 7.72 19.03 13.30
N ASP A 187 7.87 20.01 12.40
CA ASP A 187 7.02 21.20 12.35
C ASP A 187 5.66 20.90 11.68
N LYS A 188 5.59 19.80 10.94
CA LYS A 188 4.37 19.36 10.28
C LYS A 188 3.36 18.81 11.27
N ALA A 189 2.13 19.32 11.23
CA ALA A 189 1.03 18.85 12.08
C ALA A 189 0.78 17.34 11.88
N GLY A 190 0.64 16.58 12.96
CA GLY A 190 0.52 15.12 12.91
C GLY A 190 -0.65 14.62 12.06
N TRP A 191 -1.82 15.28 12.12
CA TRP A 191 -2.97 14.92 11.28
C TRP A 191 -2.67 15.06 9.78
N LEU A 192 -1.82 16.02 9.39
CA LEU A 192 -1.43 16.22 8.00
C LEU A 192 -0.52 15.08 7.51
N VAL A 193 0.37 14.58 8.37
CA VAL A 193 1.19 13.39 8.06
C VAL A 193 0.32 12.16 7.76
N PHE A 194 -0.71 11.93 8.58
CA PHE A 194 -1.68 10.85 8.33
C PHE A 194 -2.45 11.05 7.04
N LEU A 195 -2.94 12.27 6.78
CA LEU A 195 -3.68 12.58 5.57
C LEU A 195 -2.83 12.35 4.31
N GLU A 196 -1.58 12.83 4.31
CA GLU A 196 -0.66 12.61 3.19
C GLU A 196 -0.39 11.13 2.95
N ASN A 197 -0.11 10.35 3.99
CA ASN A 197 0.07 8.91 3.87
C ASN A 197 -1.20 8.21 3.35
N LEU A 198 -2.38 8.63 3.80
CA LEU A 198 -3.65 8.10 3.32
C LEU A 198 -3.87 8.40 1.83
N LEU A 199 -3.57 9.62 1.38
CA LEU A 199 -3.69 10.03 -0.03
C LEU A 199 -2.69 9.26 -0.92
N MET A 200 -1.46 9.06 -0.46
CA MET A 200 -0.45 8.25 -1.16
C MET A 200 -0.87 6.78 -1.23
N LEU A 201 -1.40 6.20 -0.13
CA LEU A 201 -1.92 4.84 -0.11
C LEU A 201 -3.11 4.69 -1.07
N PHE A 202 -3.99 5.69 -1.11
CA PHE A 202 -5.13 5.74 -2.02
C PHE A 202 -4.69 5.75 -3.49
N PHE A 203 -3.65 6.53 -3.84
CA PHE A 203 -3.07 6.52 -5.19
C PHE A 203 -2.64 5.11 -5.62
N TRP A 204 -1.87 4.41 -4.79
CA TRP A 204 -1.46 3.03 -5.07
C TRP A 204 -2.64 2.05 -5.11
N GLY A 205 -3.67 2.29 -4.30
CA GLY A 205 -4.93 1.56 -4.35
C GLY A 205 -5.67 1.74 -5.67
N LEU A 206 -5.69 2.96 -6.24
CA LEU A 206 -6.24 3.20 -7.57
C LEU A 206 -5.46 2.43 -8.65
N ILE A 207 -4.13 2.48 -8.63
CA ILE A 207 -3.29 1.70 -9.56
C ILE A 207 -3.61 0.21 -9.46
N GLY A 208 -3.68 -0.35 -8.24
CA GLY A 208 -4.06 -1.75 -8.02
C GLY A 208 -5.46 -2.09 -8.57
N THR A 209 -6.42 -1.17 -8.41
CA THR A 209 -7.78 -1.33 -8.97
C THR A 209 -7.76 -1.39 -10.49
N GLN A 210 -6.98 -0.54 -11.16
CA GLN A 210 -6.83 -0.54 -12.62
C GLN A 210 -6.16 -1.83 -13.12
N ILE A 211 -5.09 -2.27 -12.46
CA ILE A 211 -4.43 -3.54 -12.76
C ILE A 211 -5.43 -4.70 -12.66
N ALA A 212 -6.23 -4.74 -11.57
CA ALA A 212 -7.25 -5.77 -11.40
C ALA A 212 -8.29 -5.77 -12.51
N GLN A 213 -8.76 -4.59 -12.95
CA GLN A 213 -9.72 -4.48 -14.06
C GLN A 213 -9.12 -4.94 -15.38
N ILE A 214 -7.88 -4.52 -15.69
CA ILE A 214 -7.16 -4.96 -16.91
C ILE A 214 -7.03 -6.49 -16.92
N CYS A 215 -6.56 -7.09 -15.81
CA CYS A 215 -6.38 -8.53 -15.72
C CYS A 215 -7.70 -9.31 -15.85
N ARG A 216 -8.80 -8.80 -15.33
CA ARG A 216 -10.14 -9.44 -15.46
C ARG A 216 -10.69 -9.31 -16.88
N ASN A 217 -10.51 -8.16 -17.52
CA ASN A 217 -10.96 -7.91 -18.88
C ASN A 217 -10.22 -8.78 -19.92
N THR A 218 -8.96 -9.15 -19.65
CA THR A 218 -8.20 -10.08 -20.50
C THR A 218 -8.76 -11.50 -20.46
N VAL A 219 -9.38 -11.90 -19.37
CA VAL A 219 -10.05 -13.21 -19.26
C VAL A 219 -11.38 -13.24 -20.00
N GLY A 220 -12.12 -12.12 -20.05
CA GLY A 220 -13.42 -11.99 -20.73
C GLY A 220 -13.34 -11.68 -22.24
N LYS A 221 -12.17 -11.72 -22.83
CA LYS A 221 -11.87 -11.21 -24.18
C LYS A 221 -12.37 -12.00 -25.39
N ALA A 222 -13.15 -13.03 -25.20
CA ALA A 222 -13.90 -13.55 -26.34
C ALA A 222 -15.03 -12.61 -26.79
N GLU A 223 -15.53 -11.65 -25.94
CA GLU A 223 -16.80 -10.98 -26.23
C GLU A 223 -16.89 -9.44 -26.20
N LYS A 224 -15.98 -8.63 -25.66
CA LYS A 224 -16.22 -7.15 -25.62
C LYS A 224 -15.00 -6.24 -25.78
N LYS A 225 -14.75 -5.82 -27.00
CA LYS A 225 -13.74 -4.83 -27.46
C LYS A 225 -13.94 -3.38 -26.95
N LYS A 226 -14.97 -3.05 -26.17
CA LYS A 226 -15.47 -1.67 -25.98
C LYS A 226 -15.00 -0.92 -24.70
N ASN A 227 -14.38 -1.57 -23.70
CA ASN A 227 -14.07 -0.90 -22.43
C ASN A 227 -12.56 -0.87 -22.08
N ARG A 228 -11.66 -0.92 -23.08
CA ARG A 228 -10.21 -1.00 -22.85
C ARG A 228 -9.51 0.34 -22.54
N LEU A 229 -10.09 1.46 -22.95
CA LEU A 229 -9.43 2.77 -22.86
C LEU A 229 -9.58 3.44 -21.49
N MET A 230 -10.71 3.23 -20.79
CA MET A 230 -10.98 3.89 -19.51
C MET A 230 -9.91 3.66 -18.42
N PRO A 231 -9.41 2.43 -18.16
CA PRO A 231 -8.38 2.22 -17.13
C PRO A 231 -7.07 2.93 -17.46
N ALA A 232 -6.62 2.85 -18.71
CA ALA A 232 -5.39 3.51 -19.13
C ALA A 232 -5.50 5.03 -19.09
N VAL A 233 -6.68 5.59 -19.42
CA VAL A 233 -6.95 7.03 -19.33
C VAL A 233 -6.92 7.52 -17.88
N ILE A 234 -7.48 6.76 -16.93
CA ILE A 234 -7.44 7.13 -15.50
C ILE A 234 -6.02 7.13 -14.97
N ILE A 235 -5.20 6.11 -15.29
CA ILE A 235 -3.79 6.06 -14.89
C ILE A 235 -3.04 7.24 -15.51
N LEU A 236 -3.19 7.47 -16.79
CA LEU A 236 -2.52 8.56 -17.50
C LEU A 236 -2.94 9.93 -16.93
N ALA A 237 -4.24 10.13 -16.68
CA ALA A 237 -4.75 11.35 -16.08
C ALA A 237 -4.19 11.57 -14.66
N SER A 238 -4.09 10.53 -13.83
CA SER A 238 -3.49 10.62 -12.49
C SER A 238 -2.01 11.04 -12.57
N VAL A 239 -1.25 10.46 -13.52
CA VAL A 239 0.16 10.83 -13.76
C VAL A 239 0.29 12.26 -14.26
N ILE A 240 -0.57 12.70 -15.21
CA ILE A 240 -0.55 14.06 -15.75
C ILE A 240 -0.93 15.08 -14.66
N ILE A 241 -1.98 14.81 -13.86
CA ILE A 241 -2.40 15.70 -12.78
C ILE A 241 -1.30 15.79 -11.71
N GLY A 242 -0.71 14.66 -11.32
CA GLY A 242 0.40 14.66 -10.36
C GLY A 242 1.63 15.40 -10.88
N GLY A 243 1.97 15.21 -12.16
CA GLY A 243 3.06 15.93 -12.82
C GLY A 243 2.78 17.45 -12.95
N ALA A 244 1.56 17.84 -13.31
CA ALA A 244 1.17 19.25 -13.39
C ALA A 244 1.20 19.92 -11.99
N LEU A 245 0.75 19.25 -10.94
CA LEU A 245 0.87 19.72 -9.57
C LEU A 245 2.32 19.88 -9.12
N MET A 246 3.23 18.99 -9.56
CA MET A 246 4.67 19.16 -9.30
C MET A 246 5.25 20.43 -9.90
N LEU A 247 4.79 20.83 -11.10
CA LEU A 247 5.28 22.01 -11.80
C LEU A 247 4.67 23.32 -11.26
N LEU A 248 3.47 23.27 -10.69
CA LEU A 248 2.72 24.45 -10.27
C LEU A 248 2.96 24.86 -8.81
N LEU A 249 3.54 23.99 -7.98
CA LEU A 249 3.74 24.27 -6.55
C LEU A 249 5.20 24.59 -6.26
N PRO A 250 5.50 25.73 -5.60
CA PRO A 250 6.87 26.11 -5.23
C PRO A 250 7.43 25.09 -4.22
N GLY A 251 8.58 24.53 -4.53
CA GLY A 251 9.29 23.53 -3.70
C GLY A 251 9.87 22.37 -4.49
N ALA A 252 9.66 22.30 -5.81
CA ALA A 252 10.29 21.30 -6.66
C ALA A 252 11.82 21.50 -6.75
N ASP A 253 12.29 22.73 -6.57
CA ASP A 253 13.71 23.10 -6.70
C ASP A 253 14.57 22.67 -5.50
N ALA A 254 13.96 22.36 -4.37
CA ALA A 254 14.67 21.86 -3.19
C ALA A 254 15.18 20.41 -3.32
N LEU A 255 14.74 19.68 -4.34
CA LEU A 255 15.15 18.29 -4.60
C LEU A 255 16.36 18.17 -5.55
N SER A 256 16.78 19.26 -6.19
CA SER A 256 17.93 19.26 -7.10
C SER A 256 19.26 19.61 -6.44
N SER A 257 19.25 19.96 -5.15
CA SER A 257 20.44 20.40 -4.39
C SER A 257 20.92 19.37 -3.34
N PHE A 258 20.50 18.09 -3.45
CA PHE A 258 21.01 17.02 -2.61
C PHE A 258 21.59 15.86 -3.42
#